data_8574239b7923f6d88021dc765579e870
#
_entry.id   8574239b7923f6d88021dc765579e870
#
_cell.length_a   1.000
_cell.length_b   1.000
_cell.length_c   1.000
_cell.angle_alpha   90.00
_cell.angle_beta   90.00
_cell.angle_gamma   90.00
#
_symmetry.space_group_name_H-M   'P 1'
#
loop_
_entity.id
_entity.type
_entity.pdbx_description
1 polymer ?
#
loop_
_entity_poly.entity_id
_entity_poly.type
_entity_poly.pdbx_seq_one_letter_code
_entity_poly.pdbx_strand_id
1 'polypeptide(L)'
;MANNENVKQAIPAMYGNFSIYGKVESINKDKFYSKTQTQRDKRSLTLGIRTSKDNFVLIPMNAVSQNNVYFVKRDPETNKTEDTKIIPWDERNFVNLPEEYTPMSRVTVGLEQETDENGVLQNKKEHKILFDALQDIYDLVNIGDDLYIRGSVDVESYIAQNGEKRNIVRLTPTQISKRRTNRELDFEAEDFTETNELNQTLIPTSIEVDDDMNRAVIYGLVIGNKKEGSIEIEVTDEENLKFVTGRLKELIEENPYMAIRIQAKIVNQERVPEKIWDDFLQTYVKRESTNRNSSTTKYEFVSIIENSYDLTTYNQENIEEFRNAFCRGQEEFGANSANKVAGSENNIWGSI
;
A
#
# COMPACT_ATOMS: atom_id res chain seq x y z
N MET A 1 -11.18 -32.13 -4.80
CA MET A 1 -11.24 -31.27 -3.58
C MET A 1 -9.85 -31.33 -2.98
N ALA A 2 -9.02 -30.32 -3.26
CA ALA A 2 -7.69 -30.24 -2.69
C ALA A 2 -7.84 -29.80 -1.23
N ASN A 3 -7.34 -30.60 -0.31
CA ASN A 3 -7.22 -30.25 1.09
C ASN A 3 -6.40 -28.95 1.18
N ASN A 4 -7.05 -27.85 1.48
CA ASN A 4 -6.38 -26.68 2.04
C ASN A 4 -5.97 -27.05 3.47
N GLU A 5 -4.90 -27.83 3.61
CA GLU A 5 -4.17 -27.86 4.86
C GLU A 5 -3.74 -26.40 5.12
N ASN A 6 -4.28 -25.80 6.18
CA ASN A 6 -3.85 -24.54 6.70
C ASN A 6 -2.36 -24.68 7.03
N VAL A 7 -1.48 -24.31 6.10
CA VAL A 7 -0.06 -24.16 6.36
C VAL A 7 0.03 -23.10 7.45
N LYS A 8 0.27 -23.54 8.66
CA LYS A 8 0.44 -22.67 9.81
C LYS A 8 1.63 -21.77 9.48
N GLN A 9 1.40 -20.49 9.37
CA GLN A 9 2.48 -19.53 9.09
C GLN A 9 3.54 -19.71 10.19
N ALA A 10 4.77 -20.01 9.81
CA ALA A 10 5.86 -20.27 10.74
C ALA A 10 6.22 -19.00 11.55
N ILE A 11 6.03 -17.81 10.94
CA ILE A 11 6.31 -16.51 11.56
C ILE A 11 5.16 -15.53 11.30
N PRO A 12 4.89 -14.56 12.22
CA PRO A 12 3.85 -13.56 12.02
C PRO A 12 4.20 -12.60 10.88
N ALA A 13 3.17 -12.14 10.18
CA ALA A 13 3.33 -11.10 9.17
C ALA A 13 3.73 -9.77 9.81
N MET A 14 4.60 -9.03 9.13
CA MET A 14 4.98 -7.68 9.50
C MET A 14 3.91 -6.70 9.04
N TYR A 15 3.51 -5.82 9.93
CA TYR A 15 2.46 -4.85 9.66
C TYR A 15 3.03 -3.50 9.26
N GLY A 16 2.39 -2.89 8.26
CA GLY A 16 2.57 -1.51 7.91
C GLY A 16 1.24 -0.75 7.93
N ASN A 17 1.31 0.53 8.25
CA ASN A 17 0.18 1.45 8.12
C ASN A 17 0.63 2.80 7.60
N PHE A 18 -0.31 3.54 7.04
CA PHE A 18 -0.07 4.91 6.60
C PHE A 18 -1.20 5.83 7.05
N SER A 19 -0.89 7.11 7.21
CA SER A 19 -1.86 8.18 7.37
C SER A 19 -1.45 9.41 6.58
N ILE A 20 -2.41 9.97 5.83
CA ILE A 20 -2.21 11.12 4.96
C ILE A 20 -3.38 12.08 5.19
N TYR A 21 -3.03 13.36 5.35
CA TYR A 21 -3.99 14.44 5.38
C TYR A 21 -3.58 15.52 4.39
N GLY A 22 -4.51 15.96 3.55
CA GLY A 22 -4.20 16.96 2.56
C GLY A 22 -5.37 17.31 1.64
N LYS A 23 -5.09 18.19 0.68
CA LYS A 23 -6.05 18.65 -0.32
C LYS A 23 -6.01 17.78 -1.57
N VAL A 24 -7.18 17.39 -2.07
CA VAL A 24 -7.32 16.67 -3.33
C VAL A 24 -6.96 17.59 -4.50
N GLU A 25 -5.89 17.29 -5.22
CA GLU A 25 -5.50 18.02 -6.42
C GLU A 25 -5.85 17.31 -7.71
N SER A 26 -5.90 15.99 -7.67
CA SER A 26 -6.28 15.21 -8.84
C SER A 26 -7.10 13.99 -8.48
N ILE A 27 -8.03 13.64 -9.37
CA ILE A 27 -8.82 12.42 -9.30
C ILE A 27 -8.77 11.80 -10.68
N ASN A 28 -8.06 10.67 -10.81
CA ASN A 28 -8.07 9.93 -12.07
C ASN A 28 -9.25 8.96 -12.03
N LYS A 29 -10.29 9.30 -12.79
CA LYS A 29 -11.51 8.51 -12.96
C LYS A 29 -11.51 7.73 -14.27
N ASP A 30 -10.44 7.79 -15.06
CA ASP A 30 -10.31 7.07 -16.32
C ASP A 30 -10.37 5.55 -16.06
N LYS A 31 -11.24 4.88 -16.82
CA LYS A 31 -11.47 3.43 -16.65
C LYS A 31 -11.93 3.05 -15.24
N PHE A 32 -12.69 3.94 -14.55
CA PHE A 32 -13.26 3.63 -13.24
C PHE A 32 -14.01 2.29 -13.28
N TYR A 33 -14.87 2.09 -14.28
CA TYR A 33 -15.52 0.83 -14.55
C TYR A 33 -14.77 0.05 -15.64
N SER A 34 -14.35 -1.16 -15.30
CA SER A 34 -13.72 -2.07 -16.25
C SER A 34 -14.02 -3.52 -15.86
N LYS A 35 -13.60 -4.47 -16.69
CA LYS A 35 -13.63 -5.90 -16.37
C LYS A 35 -12.21 -6.46 -16.29
N THR A 36 -12.03 -7.43 -15.40
CA THR A 36 -10.80 -8.22 -15.37
C THR A 36 -10.76 -9.19 -16.56
N GLN A 37 -9.62 -9.82 -16.81
CA GLN A 37 -9.51 -10.91 -17.80
C GLN A 37 -10.49 -12.06 -17.53
N THR A 38 -10.85 -12.28 -16.26
CA THR A 38 -11.85 -13.29 -15.83
C THR A 38 -13.28 -12.74 -15.83
N GLN A 39 -13.54 -11.64 -16.52
CA GLN A 39 -14.85 -11.00 -16.68
C GLN A 39 -15.51 -10.51 -15.37
N ARG A 40 -14.75 -10.38 -14.28
CA ARG A 40 -15.23 -9.77 -13.03
C ARG A 40 -15.25 -8.26 -13.15
N ASP A 41 -16.26 -7.63 -12.56
CA ASP A 41 -16.32 -6.17 -12.50
C ASP A 41 -15.17 -5.62 -11.64
N LYS A 42 -14.54 -4.58 -12.13
CA LYS A 42 -13.43 -3.88 -11.49
C LYS A 42 -13.73 -2.39 -11.42
N ARG A 43 -13.49 -1.79 -10.26
CA ARG A 43 -13.43 -0.35 -10.06
C ARG A 43 -12.00 0.08 -9.78
N SER A 44 -11.55 1.14 -10.44
CA SER A 44 -10.21 1.68 -10.27
C SER A 44 -10.24 3.20 -10.20
N LEU A 45 -9.55 3.78 -9.22
CA LEU A 45 -9.48 5.20 -8.96
C LEU A 45 -8.09 5.54 -8.42
N THR A 46 -7.55 6.69 -8.79
CA THR A 46 -6.34 7.23 -8.16
C THR A 46 -6.63 8.63 -7.65
N LEU A 47 -6.39 8.84 -6.36
CA LEU A 47 -6.40 10.16 -5.74
C LEU A 47 -4.99 10.72 -5.70
N GLY A 48 -4.85 11.98 -6.09
CA GLY A 48 -3.65 12.77 -5.85
C GLY A 48 -3.92 13.77 -4.73
N ILE A 49 -3.18 13.62 -3.64
CA ILE A 49 -3.34 14.39 -2.41
C ILE A 49 -2.09 15.24 -2.20
N ARG A 50 -2.26 16.56 -2.16
CA ARG A 50 -1.22 17.49 -1.72
C ARG A 50 -1.18 17.48 -0.21
N THR A 51 -0.05 17.06 0.36
CA THR A 51 0.14 16.95 1.81
C THR A 51 0.90 18.13 2.40
N SER A 52 1.67 18.82 1.57
CA SER A 52 2.38 20.07 1.90
C SER A 52 2.60 20.90 0.63
N LYS A 53 3.22 22.09 0.76
CA LYS A 53 3.57 22.93 -0.38
C LYS A 53 4.34 22.17 -1.47
N ASP A 54 5.27 21.32 -1.06
CA ASP A 54 6.25 20.68 -1.94
C ASP A 54 6.00 19.18 -2.12
N ASN A 55 4.97 18.60 -1.47
CA ASN A 55 4.72 17.17 -1.55
C ASN A 55 3.31 16.82 -2.00
N PHE A 56 3.26 15.81 -2.84
CA PHE A 56 2.06 15.31 -3.48
C PHE A 56 2.07 13.77 -3.48
N VAL A 57 1.05 13.15 -2.93
CA VAL A 57 0.98 11.69 -2.80
C VAL A 57 -0.10 11.12 -3.71
N LEU A 58 0.26 10.09 -4.49
CA LEU A 58 -0.68 9.32 -5.30
C LEU A 58 -1.16 8.08 -4.53
N ILE A 59 -2.47 7.91 -4.44
CA ILE A 59 -3.10 6.75 -3.80
C ILE A 59 -3.93 6.00 -4.84
N PRO A 60 -3.34 5.01 -5.53
CA PRO A 60 -4.07 4.16 -6.45
C PRO A 60 -4.93 3.16 -5.67
N MET A 61 -6.20 3.11 -5.97
CA MET A 61 -7.16 2.19 -5.36
C MET A 61 -7.84 1.36 -6.43
N ASN A 62 -7.97 0.08 -6.19
CA ASN A 62 -8.74 -0.78 -7.08
C ASN A 62 -9.39 -1.92 -6.29
N ALA A 63 -10.56 -2.34 -6.75
CA ALA A 63 -11.30 -3.44 -6.19
C ALA A 63 -12.01 -4.23 -7.29
N VAL A 64 -12.16 -5.53 -7.06
CA VAL A 64 -12.77 -6.46 -8.00
C VAL A 64 -13.96 -7.13 -7.32
N SER A 65 -15.05 -7.35 -8.07
CA SER A 65 -16.19 -8.10 -7.59
C SER A 65 -15.83 -9.52 -7.18
N GLN A 66 -16.47 -10.02 -6.15
CA GLN A 66 -16.24 -11.34 -5.58
C GLN A 66 -17.50 -12.21 -5.75
N ASN A 67 -17.45 -13.47 -5.37
CA ASN A 67 -18.63 -14.32 -5.38
C ASN A 67 -19.53 -14.02 -4.16
N ASN A 68 -18.88 -13.75 -3.02
CA ASN A 68 -19.56 -13.50 -1.76
C ASN A 68 -18.90 -12.36 -1.00
N VAL A 69 -19.64 -11.72 -0.11
CA VAL A 69 -19.15 -10.80 0.90
C VAL A 69 -19.33 -11.41 2.28
N TYR A 70 -18.32 -11.30 3.11
CA TYR A 70 -18.32 -11.79 4.48
C TYR A 70 -18.60 -10.63 5.42
N PHE A 71 -19.67 -10.71 6.19
CA PHE A 71 -20.00 -9.79 7.26
C PHE A 71 -19.73 -10.47 8.59
N VAL A 72 -19.06 -9.76 9.49
CA VAL A 72 -18.68 -10.30 10.79
C VAL A 72 -19.24 -9.43 11.90
N LYS A 73 -19.75 -10.11 12.93
CA LYS A 73 -20.00 -9.55 14.24
C LYS A 73 -18.76 -9.77 15.08
N ARG A 74 -18.27 -8.73 15.74
CA ARG A 74 -17.09 -8.78 16.59
C ARG A 74 -17.46 -8.42 18.01
N ASP A 75 -16.88 -9.14 18.95
CA ASP A 75 -16.89 -8.80 20.35
C ASP A 75 -16.23 -7.42 20.55
N PRO A 76 -16.89 -6.44 21.19
CA PRO A 76 -16.36 -5.08 21.31
C PRO A 76 -15.14 -4.97 22.21
N GLU A 77 -14.94 -5.90 23.17
CA GLU A 77 -13.83 -5.86 24.11
C GLU A 77 -12.60 -6.58 23.57
N THR A 78 -12.80 -7.76 22.98
CA THR A 78 -11.70 -8.61 22.50
C THR A 78 -11.41 -8.48 21.01
N ASN A 79 -12.30 -7.79 20.26
CA ASN A 79 -12.29 -7.68 18.79
C ASN A 79 -12.28 -9.04 18.05
N LYS A 80 -12.60 -10.14 18.75
CA LYS A 80 -12.71 -11.48 18.15
C LYS A 80 -14.01 -11.60 17.37
N THR A 81 -13.98 -12.35 16.27
CA THR A 81 -15.16 -12.66 15.49
C THR A 81 -16.05 -13.63 16.27
N GLU A 82 -17.29 -13.22 16.56
CA GLU A 82 -18.31 -14.04 17.22
C GLU A 82 -19.18 -14.79 16.20
N ASP A 83 -19.56 -14.12 15.11
CA ASP A 83 -20.40 -14.70 14.04
C ASP A 83 -19.99 -14.17 12.67
N THR A 84 -20.27 -14.95 11.64
CA THR A 84 -19.99 -14.60 10.25
C THR A 84 -21.19 -14.92 9.37
N LYS A 85 -21.67 -13.93 8.63
CA LYS A 85 -22.69 -14.07 7.59
C LYS A 85 -22.01 -14.03 6.22
N ILE A 86 -22.35 -14.97 5.37
CA ILE A 86 -21.84 -15.06 3.98
C ILE A 86 -23.01 -14.64 3.08
N ILE A 87 -22.85 -13.53 2.38
CA ILE A 87 -23.87 -12.95 1.52
C ILE A 87 -23.40 -13.02 0.07
N PRO A 88 -24.21 -13.54 -0.87
CA PRO A 88 -23.91 -13.46 -2.30
C PRO A 88 -23.64 -12.02 -2.73
N TRP A 89 -22.69 -11.85 -3.66
CA TRP A 89 -22.24 -10.52 -4.10
C TRP A 89 -23.40 -9.62 -4.54
N ASP A 90 -24.34 -10.17 -5.32
CA ASP A 90 -25.46 -9.40 -5.89
C ASP A 90 -26.53 -9.02 -4.86
N GLU A 91 -26.57 -9.73 -3.73
CA GLU A 91 -27.51 -9.48 -2.65
C GLU A 91 -26.98 -8.53 -1.57
N ARG A 92 -25.67 -8.24 -1.54
CA ARG A 92 -24.99 -7.53 -0.46
C ARG A 92 -25.60 -6.16 -0.09
N ASN A 93 -26.19 -5.47 -1.07
CA ASN A 93 -26.79 -4.15 -0.88
C ASN A 93 -28.29 -4.22 -0.49
N PHE A 94 -28.89 -5.40 -0.52
CA PHE A 94 -30.33 -5.59 -0.27
C PHE A 94 -30.60 -6.33 1.03
N VAL A 95 -29.57 -6.99 1.59
CA VAL A 95 -29.72 -7.72 2.85
C VAL A 95 -29.69 -6.74 4.02
N ASN A 96 -30.80 -6.72 4.79
CA ASN A 96 -30.82 -5.94 6.02
C ASN A 96 -30.20 -6.74 7.17
N LEU A 97 -28.92 -6.50 7.43
CA LEU A 97 -28.21 -7.07 8.56
C LEU A 97 -28.31 -6.13 9.77
N PRO A 98 -28.35 -6.68 11.01
CA PRO A 98 -28.19 -5.87 12.22
C PRO A 98 -26.92 -5.03 12.17
N GLU A 99 -26.94 -3.83 12.77
CA GLU A 99 -25.85 -2.84 12.74
C GLU A 99 -24.51 -3.38 13.28
N GLU A 100 -24.56 -4.40 14.13
CA GLU A 100 -23.37 -5.07 14.66
C GLU A 100 -22.57 -5.86 13.64
N TYR A 101 -23.15 -6.16 12.46
CA TYR A 101 -22.45 -6.83 11.37
C TYR A 101 -21.80 -5.82 10.44
N THR A 102 -20.50 -5.93 10.29
CA THR A 102 -19.72 -5.08 9.37
C THR A 102 -18.95 -5.95 8.37
N PRO A 103 -18.67 -5.45 7.16
CA PRO A 103 -17.83 -6.20 6.22
C PRO A 103 -16.49 -6.59 6.85
N MET A 104 -16.03 -7.83 6.66
CA MET A 104 -14.76 -8.34 7.19
C MET A 104 -13.58 -7.47 6.72
N SER A 105 -13.55 -7.13 5.42
CA SER A 105 -12.58 -6.21 4.81
C SER A 105 -13.25 -4.85 4.62
N ARG A 106 -13.39 -4.11 5.71
CA ARG A 106 -14.13 -2.84 5.72
C ARG A 106 -13.23 -1.63 5.46
N VAL A 107 -13.82 -0.68 4.74
CA VAL A 107 -13.35 0.71 4.67
C VAL A 107 -14.35 1.59 5.38
N THR A 108 -13.89 2.43 6.29
CA THR A 108 -14.74 3.45 6.93
C THR A 108 -14.78 4.69 6.03
N VAL A 109 -15.94 4.99 5.51
CA VAL A 109 -16.18 6.16 4.65
C VAL A 109 -16.88 7.24 5.47
N GLY A 110 -16.35 8.46 5.48
CA GLY A 110 -16.90 9.64 6.15
C GLY A 110 -16.88 10.85 5.21
N LEU A 111 -17.47 10.70 4.02
CA LEU A 111 -17.46 11.71 2.96
C LEU A 111 -18.70 12.62 2.99
N GLU A 112 -19.83 12.11 3.50
CA GLU A 112 -21.01 12.91 3.78
C GLU A 112 -20.86 13.60 5.15
N GLN A 113 -21.27 14.85 5.21
CA GLN A 113 -21.19 15.69 6.40
C GLN A 113 -22.55 16.23 6.78
N GLU A 114 -22.81 16.28 8.08
CA GLU A 114 -23.99 16.87 8.66
C GLU A 114 -23.58 17.78 9.83
N THR A 115 -24.39 18.77 10.11
CA THR A 115 -24.19 19.65 11.25
C THR A 115 -25.04 19.17 12.41
N ASP A 116 -24.43 18.89 13.57
CA ASP A 116 -25.14 18.46 14.77
C ASP A 116 -25.94 19.63 15.39
N GLU A 117 -26.70 19.32 16.45
CA GLU A 117 -27.56 20.29 17.18
C GLU A 117 -26.76 21.47 17.76
N ASN A 118 -25.45 21.31 17.93
CA ASN A 118 -24.55 22.34 18.47
C ASN A 118 -23.87 23.16 17.36
N GLY A 119 -24.20 22.91 16.08
CA GLY A 119 -23.59 23.58 14.94
C GLY A 119 -22.20 23.01 14.56
N VAL A 120 -21.81 21.86 15.12
CA VAL A 120 -20.51 21.21 14.83
C VAL A 120 -20.66 20.27 13.64
N LEU A 121 -19.76 20.44 12.66
CA LEU A 121 -19.71 19.58 11.47
C LEU A 121 -19.23 18.17 11.83
N GLN A 122 -20.04 17.16 11.51
CA GLN A 122 -19.76 15.76 11.77
C GLN A 122 -19.73 14.97 10.45
N ASN A 123 -18.87 13.95 10.38
CA ASN A 123 -18.89 13.02 9.25
C ASN A 123 -19.85 11.86 9.54
N LYS A 124 -20.77 11.60 8.67
CA LYS A 124 -21.58 10.39 8.68
C LYS A 124 -20.67 9.22 8.28
N LYS A 125 -20.38 8.35 9.25
CA LYS A 125 -19.47 7.21 9.04
C LYS A 125 -20.25 5.98 8.61
N GLU A 126 -19.84 5.38 7.49
CA GLU A 126 -20.37 4.12 6.99
C GLU A 126 -19.24 3.11 6.83
N HIS A 127 -19.54 1.83 7.04
CA HIS A 127 -18.61 0.73 6.85
C HIS A 127 -18.96 -0.03 5.58
N LYS A 128 -18.11 0.03 4.57
CA LYS A 128 -18.32 -0.55 3.25
C LYS A 128 -17.16 -1.46 2.86
N ILE A 129 -17.37 -2.39 1.94
CA ILE A 129 -16.26 -3.03 1.23
C ILE A 129 -15.60 -2.01 0.30
N LEU A 130 -14.33 -2.20 -0.01
CA LEU A 130 -13.57 -1.25 -0.84
C LEU A 130 -14.24 -0.99 -2.20
N PHE A 131 -14.85 -2.02 -2.81
CA PHE A 131 -15.53 -1.88 -4.09
C PHE A 131 -16.67 -0.86 -4.04
N ASP A 132 -17.46 -0.85 -2.96
CA ASP A 132 -18.58 0.09 -2.80
C ASP A 132 -18.09 1.45 -2.28
N ALA A 133 -17.06 1.47 -1.41
CA ALA A 133 -16.39 2.71 -0.99
C ALA A 133 -15.80 3.50 -2.17
N LEU A 134 -15.28 2.82 -3.20
CA LEU A 134 -14.79 3.47 -4.42
C LEU A 134 -15.89 4.21 -5.17
N GLN A 135 -17.15 3.72 -5.11
CA GLN A 135 -18.30 4.44 -5.70
C GLN A 135 -18.56 5.75 -4.96
N ASP A 136 -18.55 5.72 -3.62
CA ASP A 136 -18.76 6.95 -2.84
C ASP A 136 -17.64 7.96 -3.11
N ILE A 137 -16.40 7.51 -3.20
CA ILE A 137 -15.26 8.38 -3.53
C ILE A 137 -15.45 8.99 -4.92
N TYR A 138 -15.86 8.18 -5.90
CA TYR A 138 -16.12 8.65 -7.26
C TYR A 138 -17.22 9.72 -7.31
N ASP A 139 -18.29 9.55 -6.53
CA ASP A 139 -19.46 10.43 -6.55
C ASP A 139 -19.29 11.67 -5.66
N LEU A 140 -18.63 11.55 -4.49
CA LEU A 140 -18.65 12.56 -3.43
C LEU A 140 -17.34 13.34 -3.26
N VAL A 141 -16.23 12.84 -3.82
CA VAL A 141 -14.93 13.54 -3.72
C VAL A 141 -14.69 14.43 -4.93
N ASN A 142 -14.32 15.68 -4.65
CA ASN A 142 -14.00 16.69 -5.65
C ASN A 142 -12.58 17.23 -5.46
N ILE A 143 -12.02 17.81 -6.53
CA ILE A 143 -10.78 18.57 -6.46
C ILE A 143 -11.01 19.74 -5.51
N GLY A 144 -10.08 19.98 -4.59
CA GLY A 144 -10.14 20.98 -3.55
C GLY A 144 -10.67 20.48 -2.20
N ASP A 145 -11.27 19.28 -2.13
CA ASP A 145 -11.68 18.69 -0.85
C ASP A 145 -10.46 18.38 0.03
N ASP A 146 -10.57 18.63 1.33
CA ASP A 146 -9.58 18.22 2.32
C ASP A 146 -9.93 16.84 2.86
N LEU A 147 -9.04 15.86 2.64
CA LEU A 147 -9.24 14.46 3.02
C LEU A 147 -8.21 13.99 4.06
N TYR A 148 -8.71 13.19 5.01
CA TYR A 148 -7.89 12.33 5.85
C TYR A 148 -8.04 10.89 5.38
N ILE A 149 -6.92 10.25 5.04
CA ILE A 149 -6.88 8.87 4.54
C ILE A 149 -5.87 8.12 5.39
N ARG A 150 -6.30 6.95 5.91
CA ARG A 150 -5.40 6.01 6.56
C ARG A 150 -5.66 4.59 6.09
N GLY A 151 -4.65 3.73 6.22
CA GLY A 151 -4.80 2.35 5.78
C GLY A 151 -3.62 1.47 6.14
N SER A 152 -3.61 0.29 5.54
CA SER A 152 -2.52 -0.68 5.63
C SER A 152 -1.52 -0.48 4.49
N VAL A 153 -0.29 -0.88 4.76
CA VAL A 153 0.80 -0.96 3.79
C VAL A 153 1.09 -2.43 3.53
N ASP A 154 1.01 -2.84 2.28
CA ASP A 154 1.36 -4.18 1.84
C ASP A 154 2.61 -4.10 0.96
N VAL A 155 3.67 -4.79 1.33
CA VAL A 155 4.93 -4.87 0.59
C VAL A 155 5.06 -6.25 -0.01
N GLU A 156 5.15 -6.33 -1.33
CA GLU A 156 5.22 -7.60 -2.05
C GLU A 156 6.31 -7.55 -3.12
N SER A 157 6.95 -8.69 -3.37
CA SER A 157 7.78 -8.88 -4.56
C SER A 157 7.03 -9.74 -5.58
N TYR A 158 7.22 -9.43 -6.84
CA TYR A 158 6.69 -10.22 -7.96
C TYR A 158 7.70 -10.30 -9.10
N ILE A 159 7.58 -11.35 -9.91
CA ILE A 159 8.39 -11.50 -11.12
C ILE A 159 7.62 -10.86 -12.28
N ALA A 160 8.21 -9.84 -12.90
CA ALA A 160 7.65 -9.18 -14.06
C ALA A 160 7.76 -10.09 -15.31
N GLN A 161 7.03 -9.76 -16.38
CA GLN A 161 7.03 -10.56 -17.63
C GLN A 161 8.43 -10.72 -18.26
N ASN A 162 9.33 -9.77 -18.01
CA ASN A 162 10.72 -9.82 -18.47
C ASN A 162 11.65 -10.66 -17.56
N GLY A 163 11.11 -11.32 -16.53
CA GLY A 163 11.86 -12.14 -15.57
C GLY A 163 12.50 -11.36 -14.41
N GLU A 164 12.39 -10.03 -14.39
CA GLU A 164 12.93 -9.21 -13.30
C GLU A 164 12.06 -9.30 -12.04
N LYS A 165 12.72 -9.47 -10.89
CA LYS A 165 12.05 -9.32 -9.58
C LYS A 165 11.81 -7.83 -9.31
N ARG A 166 10.56 -7.48 -9.07
CA ARG A 166 10.12 -6.11 -8.74
C ARG A 166 9.41 -6.10 -7.40
N ASN A 167 9.64 -5.02 -6.66
CA ASN A 167 8.94 -4.76 -5.41
C ASN A 167 7.80 -3.78 -5.65
N ILE A 168 6.72 -3.95 -4.93
CA ILE A 168 5.59 -3.04 -4.94
C ILE A 168 5.14 -2.78 -3.51
N VAL A 169 4.95 -1.51 -3.19
CA VAL A 169 4.32 -1.08 -1.95
C VAL A 169 2.92 -0.59 -2.28
N ARG A 170 1.92 -1.22 -1.68
CA ARG A 170 0.51 -0.88 -1.88
C ARG A 170 -0.05 -0.19 -0.66
N LEU A 171 -0.63 0.97 -0.87
CA LEU A 171 -1.38 1.71 0.13
C LEU A 171 -2.85 1.34 0.00
N THR A 172 -3.37 0.55 0.95
CA THR A 172 -4.76 0.09 0.96
C THR A 172 -5.56 0.88 1.99
N PRO A 173 -6.41 1.84 1.60
CA PRO A 173 -7.20 2.61 2.53
C PRO A 173 -8.16 1.75 3.35
N THR A 174 -8.22 2.00 4.66
CA THR A 174 -9.18 1.44 5.60
C THR A 174 -10.10 2.51 6.18
N GLN A 175 -9.74 3.78 5.99
CA GLN A 175 -10.58 4.94 6.31
C GLN A 175 -10.32 6.07 5.32
N ILE A 176 -11.39 6.71 4.86
CA ILE A 176 -11.38 7.94 4.06
C ILE A 176 -12.44 8.87 4.61
N SER A 177 -12.08 10.10 4.98
CA SER A 177 -13.00 11.05 5.59
C SER A 177 -12.69 12.48 5.15
N LYS A 178 -13.73 13.31 4.97
CA LYS A 178 -13.56 14.76 4.81
C LYS A 178 -13.15 15.40 6.14
N ARG A 179 -12.50 16.55 6.06
CA ARG A 179 -12.16 17.36 7.23
C ARG A 179 -13.45 17.89 7.88
N ARG A 180 -13.48 17.93 9.23
CA ARG A 180 -14.62 18.42 10.02
C ARG A 180 -14.55 19.92 10.33
N THR A 181 -14.03 20.73 9.44
CA THR A 181 -13.94 22.18 9.64
C THR A 181 -14.15 22.88 8.32
N ASN A 182 -14.77 24.07 8.38
CA ASN A 182 -14.94 24.95 7.24
C ASN A 182 -13.71 25.82 6.99
N ARG A 183 -12.67 25.77 7.86
CA ARG A 183 -11.42 26.49 7.64
C ARG A 183 -10.63 25.78 6.56
N GLU A 184 -10.27 26.48 5.52
CA GLU A 184 -9.44 25.98 4.44
C GLU A 184 -8.06 25.53 4.94
N LEU A 185 -7.51 24.45 4.35
CA LEU A 185 -6.16 23.97 4.65
C LEU A 185 -5.14 24.94 4.05
N ASP A 186 -4.34 25.55 4.92
CA ASP A 186 -3.29 26.50 4.55
C ASP A 186 -1.92 25.85 4.82
N PHE A 187 -1.20 25.53 3.75
CA PHE A 187 0.15 24.94 3.82
C PHE A 187 1.24 25.95 4.18
N GLU A 188 0.93 27.26 4.16
CA GLU A 188 1.86 28.33 4.51
C GLU A 188 1.67 28.81 5.96
N ALA A 189 0.69 28.28 6.68
CA ALA A 189 0.46 28.67 8.06
C ALA A 189 1.63 28.27 8.96
N GLU A 190 2.03 29.15 9.87
CA GLU A 190 3.17 28.92 10.80
C GLU A 190 2.96 27.69 11.70
N ASP A 191 1.71 27.34 12.00
CA ASP A 191 1.32 26.18 12.80
C ASP A 191 1.00 24.94 11.96
N PHE A 192 1.23 24.99 10.65
CA PHE A 192 1.00 23.84 9.78
C PHE A 192 1.98 22.70 10.08
N THR A 193 1.42 21.53 10.30
CA THR A 193 2.20 20.28 10.42
C THR A 193 1.71 19.29 9.39
N GLU A 194 2.60 18.83 8.53
CA GLU A 194 2.29 17.82 7.52
C GLU A 194 1.93 16.49 8.18
N THR A 195 0.78 15.92 7.80
CA THR A 195 0.42 14.53 8.13
C THR A 195 0.61 13.69 6.90
N ASN A 196 1.75 13.03 6.84
CA ASN A 196 2.15 12.13 5.77
C ASN A 196 3.10 11.10 6.36
N GLU A 197 2.56 10.02 6.85
CA GLU A 197 3.28 9.02 7.61
C GLU A 197 3.08 7.64 7.01
N LEU A 198 4.16 6.92 6.85
CA LEU A 198 4.20 5.50 6.57
C LEU A 198 4.99 4.84 7.70
N ASN A 199 4.36 3.92 8.42
CA ASN A 199 5.01 3.14 9.45
C ASN A 199 5.07 1.69 8.98
N GLN A 200 6.28 1.12 8.86
CA GLN A 200 6.48 -0.24 8.37
C GLN A 200 7.44 -1.00 9.28
N THR A 201 7.01 -2.19 9.72
CA THR A 201 7.91 -3.16 10.36
C THR A 201 8.68 -3.91 9.28
N LEU A 202 10.01 -3.95 9.41
CA LEU A 202 10.89 -4.59 8.44
C LEU A 202 12.15 -5.14 9.14
N ILE A 203 12.86 -6.05 8.47
CA ILE A 203 14.22 -6.46 8.82
C ILE A 203 15.15 -5.68 7.92
N PRO A 204 15.98 -4.75 8.42
CA PRO A 204 16.99 -4.08 7.60
C PRO A 204 18.01 -5.12 7.12
N THR A 205 18.22 -5.22 5.81
CA THR A 205 19.14 -6.21 5.22
C THR A 205 20.47 -5.61 4.80
N SER A 206 20.45 -4.34 4.40
CA SER A 206 21.67 -3.58 4.04
C SER A 206 21.41 -2.08 4.10
N ILE A 207 22.50 -1.32 4.19
CA ILE A 207 22.51 0.13 4.05
C ILE A 207 23.53 0.47 2.99
N GLU A 208 23.08 1.08 1.91
CA GLU A 208 23.95 1.62 0.85
C GLU A 208 24.12 3.13 1.06
N VAL A 209 25.35 3.59 1.01
CA VAL A 209 25.71 5.01 1.19
C VAL A 209 26.16 5.58 -0.15
N ASP A 210 25.60 6.71 -0.50
CA ASP A 210 25.96 7.51 -1.69
C ASP A 210 26.58 8.81 -1.19
N ASP A 211 27.91 8.80 -1.02
CA ASP A 211 28.66 9.93 -0.47
C ASP A 211 28.57 11.17 -1.38
N ASP A 212 28.51 10.97 -2.71
CA ASP A 212 28.42 12.06 -3.69
C ASP A 212 27.09 12.83 -3.56
N MET A 213 26.04 12.14 -3.16
CA MET A 213 24.69 12.70 -3.00
C MET A 213 24.32 12.98 -1.54
N ASN A 214 25.22 12.74 -0.60
CA ASN A 214 24.97 12.88 0.85
C ASN A 214 23.67 12.21 1.27
N ARG A 215 23.50 10.95 0.89
CA ARG A 215 22.31 10.14 1.20
C ARG A 215 22.68 8.69 1.49
N ALA A 216 21.76 7.97 2.14
CA ALA A 216 21.82 6.53 2.27
C ALA A 216 20.46 5.90 1.92
N VAL A 217 20.47 4.61 1.60
CA VAL A 217 19.25 3.82 1.38
C VAL A 217 19.28 2.61 2.30
N ILE A 218 18.23 2.46 3.10
CA ILE A 218 17.98 1.28 3.92
C ILE A 218 17.16 0.31 3.08
N TYR A 219 17.68 -0.88 2.81
CA TYR A 219 16.93 -1.98 2.22
C TYR A 219 16.34 -2.83 3.32
N GLY A 220 15.02 -3.00 3.30
CA GLY A 220 14.30 -3.75 4.31
C GLY A 220 13.52 -4.92 3.74
N LEU A 221 13.66 -6.10 4.34
CA LEU A 221 12.82 -7.27 4.08
C LEU A 221 11.51 -7.14 4.88
N VAL A 222 10.39 -7.35 4.22
CA VAL A 222 9.06 -7.40 4.83
C VAL A 222 8.43 -8.76 4.61
N ILE A 223 8.05 -9.42 5.70
CA ILE A 223 7.34 -10.70 5.66
C ILE A 223 5.84 -10.41 5.71
N GLY A 224 5.14 -10.68 4.61
CA GLY A 224 3.69 -10.58 4.53
C GLY A 224 2.99 -11.90 4.84
N ASN A 225 1.66 -11.95 4.68
CA ASN A 225 0.88 -13.17 5.00
C ASN A 225 1.21 -14.37 4.09
N LYS A 226 1.61 -14.15 2.85
CA LYS A 226 1.87 -15.21 1.85
C LYS A 226 3.08 -14.94 0.97
N LYS A 227 3.72 -13.82 1.12
CA LYS A 227 4.84 -13.37 0.28
C LYS A 227 5.79 -12.52 1.10
N GLU A 228 7.05 -12.55 0.71
CA GLU A 228 8.01 -11.54 1.14
C GLU A 228 8.09 -10.42 0.12
N GLY A 229 8.48 -9.24 0.58
CA GLY A 229 8.76 -8.09 -0.27
C GLY A 229 9.97 -7.33 0.26
N SER A 230 10.48 -6.42 -0.55
CA SER A 230 11.52 -5.49 -0.13
C SER A 230 11.02 -4.06 -0.28
N ILE A 231 11.39 -3.22 0.68
CA ILE A 231 11.15 -1.78 0.67
C ILE A 231 12.47 -1.04 0.78
N GLU A 232 12.58 0.05 0.03
CA GLU A 232 13.73 0.95 0.05
C GLU A 232 13.32 2.24 0.76
N ILE A 233 14.11 2.67 1.75
CA ILE A 233 13.85 3.87 2.54
C ILE A 233 15.07 4.78 2.41
N GLU A 234 14.90 5.94 1.78
CA GLU A 234 15.96 6.93 1.60
C GLU A 234 16.17 7.72 2.89
N VAL A 235 17.42 8.07 3.16
CA VAL A 235 17.84 8.89 4.30
C VAL A 235 18.62 10.07 3.74
N THR A 236 18.07 11.28 3.91
CA THR A 236 18.61 12.53 3.36
C THR A 236 18.93 13.56 4.44
N ASP A 237 18.30 13.45 5.61
CA ASP A 237 18.57 14.30 6.76
C ASP A 237 19.93 13.99 7.38
N GLU A 238 20.75 15.01 7.67
CA GLU A 238 22.13 14.87 8.12
C GLU A 238 22.26 14.13 9.47
N GLU A 239 21.35 14.38 10.41
CA GLU A 239 21.37 13.72 11.73
C GLU A 239 20.98 12.25 11.60
N ASN A 240 19.92 11.98 10.85
CA ASN A 240 19.49 10.62 10.54
C ASN A 240 20.56 9.85 9.74
N LEU A 241 21.24 10.51 8.81
CA LEU A 241 22.31 9.90 8.01
C LEU A 241 23.46 9.41 8.91
N LYS A 242 23.91 10.23 9.87
CA LYS A 242 24.95 9.84 10.85
C LYS A 242 24.52 8.65 11.69
N PHE A 243 23.28 8.64 12.15
CA PHE A 243 22.73 7.53 12.92
C PHE A 243 22.64 6.24 12.09
N VAL A 244 22.12 6.33 10.87
CA VAL A 244 21.90 5.17 9.99
C VAL A 244 23.19 4.55 9.51
N THR A 245 24.15 5.37 9.07
CA THR A 245 25.46 4.89 8.58
C THR A 245 26.42 4.45 9.69
N GLY A 246 26.20 4.91 10.90
CA GLY A 246 26.94 4.51 12.10
C GLY A 246 26.18 3.43 12.89
N ARG A 247 25.43 3.85 13.92
CA ARG A 247 24.86 2.93 14.93
C ARG A 247 23.88 1.91 14.36
N LEU A 248 22.99 2.30 13.41
CA LEU A 248 22.04 1.33 12.84
C LEU A 248 22.78 0.26 12.03
N LYS A 249 23.79 0.64 11.28
CA LYS A 249 24.60 -0.31 10.50
C LYS A 249 25.30 -1.34 11.41
N GLU A 250 25.91 -0.90 12.51
CA GLU A 250 26.49 -1.80 13.52
C GLU A 250 25.43 -2.77 14.10
N LEU A 251 24.25 -2.27 14.47
CA LEU A 251 23.18 -3.10 15.00
C LEU A 251 22.70 -4.18 14.02
N ILE A 252 22.65 -3.87 12.72
CA ILE A 252 22.30 -4.83 11.67
C ILE A 252 23.37 -5.92 11.54
N GLU A 253 24.64 -5.56 11.61
CA GLU A 253 25.75 -6.50 11.56
C GLU A 253 25.76 -7.44 12.78
N GLU A 254 25.47 -6.90 13.97
CA GLU A 254 25.35 -7.67 15.21
C GLU A 254 24.10 -8.57 15.25
N ASN A 255 22.99 -8.10 14.61
CA ASN A 255 21.66 -8.74 14.68
C ASN A 255 21.00 -8.77 13.29
N PRO A 256 21.41 -9.66 12.38
CA PRO A 256 21.00 -9.64 10.97
C PRO A 256 19.52 -9.95 10.72
N TYR A 257 18.79 -10.41 11.75
CA TYR A 257 17.35 -10.70 11.68
C TYR A 257 16.52 -9.82 12.61
N MET A 258 17.10 -8.76 13.14
CA MET A 258 16.40 -7.78 13.96
C MET A 258 15.28 -7.12 13.16
N ALA A 259 14.04 -7.27 13.59
CA ALA A 259 12.94 -6.49 13.03
C ALA A 259 12.82 -5.16 13.77
N ILE A 260 12.63 -4.08 13.02
CA ILE A 260 12.39 -2.73 13.55
C ILE A 260 11.20 -2.12 12.86
N ARG A 261 10.55 -1.15 13.50
CA ARG A 261 9.49 -0.38 12.87
C ARG A 261 9.99 1.02 12.55
N ILE A 262 10.02 1.34 11.27
CA ILE A 262 10.47 2.62 10.74
C ILE A 262 9.25 3.49 10.44
N GLN A 263 9.36 4.78 10.80
CA GLN A 263 8.50 5.84 10.31
C GLN A 263 9.18 6.51 9.13
N ALA A 264 8.44 6.65 8.03
CA ALA A 264 8.89 7.33 6.82
C ALA A 264 7.81 8.27 6.28
N LYS A 265 8.21 9.24 5.46
CA LYS A 265 7.32 10.04 4.63
C LYS A 265 7.18 9.41 3.25
N ILE A 266 6.00 9.55 2.66
CA ILE A 266 5.75 9.18 1.26
C ILE A 266 6.03 10.41 0.39
N VAL A 267 7.03 10.34 -0.47
CA VAL A 267 7.44 11.44 -1.33
C VAL A 267 7.32 11.01 -2.79
N ASN A 268 6.59 11.79 -3.58
CA ASN A 268 6.58 11.62 -5.03
C ASN A 268 7.52 12.62 -5.66
N GLN A 269 8.59 12.11 -6.23
CA GLN A 269 9.48 12.90 -7.06
C GLN A 269 9.07 12.81 -8.52
N GLU A 270 8.95 13.95 -9.20
CA GLU A 270 8.93 13.94 -10.65
C GLU A 270 10.24 13.30 -11.13
N ARG A 271 10.14 12.30 -12.00
CA ARG A 271 11.35 11.78 -12.65
C ARG A 271 12.00 12.93 -13.40
N VAL A 272 13.15 13.34 -12.93
CA VAL A 272 14.04 14.18 -13.73
C VAL A 272 14.36 13.36 -14.99
N PRO A 273 14.08 13.87 -16.19
CA PRO A 273 14.39 13.14 -17.42
C PRO A 273 15.86 12.76 -17.43
N GLU A 274 16.12 11.47 -17.63
CA GLU A 274 17.49 10.95 -17.71
C GLU A 274 18.26 11.73 -18.76
N LYS A 275 19.33 12.38 -18.37
CA LYS A 275 20.23 13.05 -19.31
C LYS A 275 21.13 11.99 -19.93
N ILE A 276 20.96 11.74 -21.21
CA ILE A 276 21.80 10.82 -21.98
C ILE A 276 22.81 11.66 -22.74
N TRP A 277 24.07 11.25 -22.71
CA TRP A 277 25.08 11.82 -23.56
C TRP A 277 24.80 11.46 -25.01
N ASP A 278 24.68 12.47 -25.87
CA ASP A 278 24.50 12.31 -27.31
C ASP A 278 25.85 12.53 -28.01
N ASP A 279 26.41 11.47 -28.56
CA ASP A 279 27.74 11.52 -29.20
C ASP A 279 27.76 12.40 -30.45
N PHE A 280 26.64 12.57 -31.13
CA PHE A 280 26.54 13.41 -32.32
C PHE A 280 26.47 14.90 -31.95
N LEU A 281 25.69 15.24 -30.93
CA LEU A 281 25.55 16.62 -30.46
C LEU A 281 26.64 17.01 -29.45
N GLN A 282 27.44 16.06 -28.97
CA GLN A 282 28.48 16.22 -27.93
C GLN A 282 27.95 16.97 -26.68
N THR A 283 26.71 16.63 -26.27
CA THR A 283 26.05 17.25 -25.12
C THR A 283 25.07 16.28 -24.50
N TYR A 284 24.64 16.58 -23.26
CA TYR A 284 23.57 15.83 -22.61
C TYR A 284 22.19 16.26 -23.14
N VAL A 285 21.47 15.33 -23.74
CA VAL A 285 20.11 15.51 -24.19
C VAL A 285 19.12 14.88 -23.21
N LYS A 286 17.96 15.48 -23.06
CA LYS A 286 16.87 14.87 -22.30
C LYS A 286 16.21 13.78 -23.14
N ARG A 287 16.15 12.56 -22.62
CA ARG A 287 15.34 11.51 -23.25
C ARG A 287 13.87 11.87 -23.05
N GLU A 288 13.12 12.08 -24.11
CA GLU A 288 11.67 12.19 -23.99
C GLU A 288 11.13 10.88 -23.44
N SER A 289 10.65 10.92 -22.20
CA SER A 289 9.91 9.80 -21.63
C SER A 289 8.58 9.71 -22.37
N THR A 290 8.36 8.63 -23.10
CA THR A 290 7.08 8.34 -23.75
C THR A 290 5.96 8.06 -22.74
N ASN A 291 6.31 7.89 -21.46
CA ASN A 291 5.37 7.73 -20.34
C ASN A 291 5.20 9.06 -19.59
N ARG A 292 4.10 9.75 -19.87
CA ARG A 292 3.72 11.03 -19.26
C ARG A 292 3.44 10.98 -17.74
N ASN A 293 3.51 9.80 -17.10
CA ASN A 293 3.20 9.58 -15.68
C ASN A 293 4.34 8.86 -14.96
N SER A 294 5.56 9.37 -15.04
CA SER A 294 6.69 8.77 -14.35
C SER A 294 7.07 9.52 -13.07
N SER A 295 6.15 9.63 -12.11
CA SER A 295 6.54 9.92 -10.74
C SER A 295 7.03 8.62 -10.08
N THR A 296 8.15 8.67 -9.40
CA THR A 296 8.63 7.56 -8.57
C THR A 296 8.26 7.89 -7.14
N THR A 297 7.48 7.00 -6.52
CA THR A 297 7.20 7.10 -5.09
C THR A 297 8.43 6.65 -4.33
N LYS A 298 8.90 7.47 -3.41
CA LYS A 298 10.01 7.20 -2.48
C LYS A 298 9.49 7.26 -1.05
N TYR A 299 10.21 6.61 -0.17
CA TYR A 299 9.94 6.62 1.27
C TYR A 299 11.14 7.23 1.95
N GLU A 300 10.95 8.40 2.55
CA GLU A 300 12.01 9.15 3.22
C GLU A 300 11.99 8.88 4.72
N PHE A 301 13.12 8.44 5.26
CA PHE A 301 13.28 8.09 6.66
C PHE A 301 13.00 9.29 7.58
N VAL A 302 12.20 9.05 8.61
CA VAL A 302 11.94 10.06 9.66
C VAL A 302 12.54 9.60 10.98
N SER A 303 12.20 8.39 11.44
CA SER A 303 12.67 7.85 12.71
C SER A 303 12.44 6.34 12.83
N ILE A 304 13.01 5.73 13.86
CA ILE A 304 12.63 4.41 14.34
C ILE A 304 11.61 4.60 15.46
N ILE A 305 10.53 3.83 15.44
CA ILE A 305 9.51 3.90 16.49
C ILE A 305 10.05 3.29 17.79
N GLU A 306 9.89 4.01 18.88
CA GLU A 306 10.39 3.61 20.21
C GLU A 306 9.88 2.21 20.60
N ASN A 307 10.77 1.40 21.18
CA ASN A 307 10.47 0.04 21.66
C ASN A 307 9.89 -0.91 20.59
N SER A 308 10.20 -0.68 19.32
CA SER A 308 9.68 -1.46 18.21
C SER A 308 10.63 -2.54 17.69
N TYR A 309 11.77 -2.74 18.31
CA TYR A 309 12.73 -3.77 17.89
C TYR A 309 12.35 -5.15 18.43
N ASP A 310 12.51 -6.16 17.57
CA ASP A 310 12.30 -7.57 17.88
C ASP A 310 13.52 -8.36 17.44
N LEU A 311 14.19 -8.99 18.41
CA LEU A 311 15.43 -9.76 18.21
C LEU A 311 15.19 -11.26 18.17
N THR A 312 13.96 -11.73 18.39
CA THR A 312 13.68 -13.13 18.71
C THR A 312 12.71 -13.82 17.76
N THR A 313 11.70 -13.09 17.29
CA THR A 313 10.62 -13.67 16.47
C THR A 313 11.12 -14.07 15.09
N TYR A 314 12.03 -13.28 14.52
CA TYR A 314 12.56 -13.52 13.19
C TYR A 314 14.01 -14.02 13.30
N ASN A 315 14.26 -15.16 12.67
CA ASN A 315 15.59 -15.76 12.57
C ASN A 315 15.74 -16.47 11.24
N GLN A 316 16.94 -16.92 10.92
CA GLN A 316 17.23 -17.57 9.64
C GLN A 316 16.32 -18.78 9.38
N GLU A 317 16.18 -19.65 10.37
CA GLU A 317 15.41 -20.89 10.26
C GLU A 317 13.93 -20.61 9.94
N ASN A 318 13.29 -19.72 10.71
CA ASN A 318 11.89 -19.37 10.51
C ASN A 318 11.64 -18.69 9.16
N ILE A 319 12.57 -17.84 8.70
CA ILE A 319 12.45 -17.18 7.39
C ILE A 319 12.63 -18.20 6.25
N GLU A 320 13.56 -19.13 6.38
CA GLU A 320 13.74 -20.21 5.41
C GLU A 320 12.54 -21.17 5.37
N GLU A 321 11.95 -21.49 6.52
CA GLU A 321 10.69 -22.25 6.58
C GLU A 321 9.56 -21.53 5.86
N PHE A 322 9.39 -20.23 6.12
CA PHE A 322 8.40 -19.41 5.41
C PHE A 322 8.62 -19.42 3.89
N ARG A 323 9.85 -19.22 3.44
CA ARG A 323 10.23 -19.26 2.01
C ARG A 323 9.95 -20.63 1.39
N ASN A 324 10.31 -21.70 2.08
CA ASN A 324 10.06 -23.06 1.62
C ASN A 324 8.58 -23.40 1.52
N ALA A 325 7.77 -22.96 2.49
CA ALA A 325 6.31 -23.14 2.45
C ALA A 325 5.68 -22.39 1.26
N PHE A 326 6.19 -21.19 0.97
CA PHE A 326 5.72 -20.40 -0.17
C PHE A 326 6.18 -20.97 -1.53
N CYS A 327 7.46 -21.38 -1.67
CA CYS A 327 7.99 -21.95 -2.90
C CYS A 327 7.29 -23.28 -3.25
N ARG A 328 7.03 -24.14 -2.28
CA ARG A 328 6.26 -25.40 -2.50
C ARG A 328 4.87 -25.13 -3.05
N GLY A 329 4.16 -24.12 -2.52
CA GLY A 329 2.85 -23.73 -3.03
C GLY A 329 2.88 -23.17 -4.47
N GLN A 330 3.96 -22.53 -4.87
CA GLN A 330 4.12 -22.02 -6.24
C GLN A 330 4.46 -23.14 -7.25
N GLU A 331 5.27 -24.10 -6.86
CA GLU A 331 5.60 -25.26 -7.72
C GLU A 331 4.36 -26.10 -8.01
N GLU A 332 3.48 -26.33 -7.03
CA GLU A 332 2.20 -27.01 -7.24
C GLU A 332 1.27 -26.25 -8.20
N PHE A 333 1.20 -24.93 -8.10
CA PHE A 333 0.43 -24.10 -9.03
C PHE A 333 1.08 -24.05 -10.43
N GLY A 334 2.40 -24.00 -10.52
CA GLY A 334 3.15 -24.02 -11.78
C GLY A 334 3.03 -25.35 -12.52
N ALA A 335 3.15 -26.47 -11.83
CA ALA A 335 3.01 -27.82 -12.39
C ALA A 335 1.59 -28.07 -12.93
N ASN A 336 0.55 -27.62 -12.23
CA ASN A 336 -0.83 -27.71 -12.71
C ASN A 336 -1.13 -26.78 -13.91
N SER A 337 -0.41 -25.67 -14.06
CA SER A 337 -0.53 -24.78 -15.23
C SER A 337 0.21 -25.35 -16.45
N ALA A 338 1.38 -25.95 -16.25
CA ALA A 338 2.15 -26.59 -17.33
C ALA A 338 1.42 -27.82 -17.91
N ASN A 339 0.78 -28.65 -17.08
CA ASN A 339 -0.01 -29.79 -17.54
C ASN A 339 -1.32 -29.40 -18.27
N LYS A 340 -1.84 -28.18 -18.07
CA LYS A 340 -2.98 -27.68 -18.86
C LYS A 340 -2.58 -27.11 -20.23
N VAL A 341 -1.33 -26.68 -20.40
CA VAL A 341 -0.82 -26.14 -21.67
C VAL A 341 -0.35 -27.27 -22.60
N ALA A 342 0.05 -28.42 -22.08
CA ALA A 342 0.44 -29.58 -22.90
C ALA A 342 -0.73 -30.34 -23.56
N GLY A 343 -1.98 -29.97 -23.31
CA GLY A 343 -3.20 -30.60 -23.84
C GLY A 343 -4.09 -29.73 -24.74
N SER A 344 -3.69 -28.52 -25.09
CA SER A 344 -4.42 -27.68 -26.06
C SER A 344 -3.46 -27.04 -27.06
N GLU A 345 -3.08 -27.83 -28.07
CA GLU A 345 -2.73 -27.25 -29.35
C GLU A 345 -3.97 -26.59 -29.92
N ASN A 346 -4.14 -25.30 -29.71
CA ASN A 346 -4.82 -24.43 -30.67
C ASN A 346 -4.45 -22.98 -30.42
N ASN A 347 -3.70 -22.43 -31.35
CA ASN A 347 -3.46 -21.06 -31.68
C ASN A 347 -4.49 -20.04 -31.14
N ILE A 348 -4.07 -19.14 -30.24
CA ILE A 348 -4.59 -17.79 -30.20
C ILE A 348 -3.41 -16.82 -29.89
N TRP A 349 -2.57 -16.59 -30.88
CA TRP A 349 -1.83 -15.34 -31.02
C TRP A 349 -2.08 -14.85 -32.44
N GLY A 350 -3.08 -14.03 -32.61
CA GLY A 350 -3.42 -13.31 -33.81
C GLY A 350 -4.00 -11.97 -33.42
N SER A 351 -3.17 -10.94 -33.63
CA SER A 351 -3.51 -9.55 -33.96
C SER A 351 -4.23 -8.68 -32.90
N ILE A 352 -3.56 -7.65 -32.63
CA ILE A 352 -3.75 -6.22 -32.31
C ILE A 352 -3.59 -5.88 -30.85
#